data_e6702f8c1b9e1f2a47b2978e7dd20e8b
#
_entry.id   e6702f8c1b9e1f2a47b2978e7dd20e8b
#
_cell.length_a   1.000
_cell.length_b   1.000
_cell.length_c   1.000
_cell.angle_alpha   90.00
_cell.angle_beta   90.00
_cell.angle_gamma   90.00
#
_symmetry.space_group_name_H-M   'P 1'
#
loop_
_entity.id
_entity.type
_entity.pdbx_description
1 polymer ?
#
loop_
_entity_poly.entity_id
_entity_poly.type
_entity_poly.pdbx_seq_one_letter_code
_entity_poly.pdbx_strand_id
1 'polypeptide(L)'
;ELGSGDKVKRREAARSLALLGPKAKAAVPALVKGLDDDEEQVLFWSATALAKIGPDARESTPELIKRLRRSSRRYRDQVRVRIVHALTQIGPVAVPQLTEALEADDSSIRFGAATVLGNLGSASHEAAPRLFGLLADDSESVRTAAGSALGQIGDTAHPQIMQGLSAENAAVRMATARAVVWLPANSRPAMH
;
A
#
# COMPACT_ATOMS: atom_id res chain seq x y z
N GLU A 1 26.91 -4.77 -8.48
CA GLU A 1 26.38 -5.96 -9.18
C GLU A 1 24.92 -5.79 -9.65
N LEU A 2 24.09 -4.99 -8.96
CA LEU A 2 22.74 -4.65 -9.46
C LEU A 2 22.72 -3.90 -10.80
N GLY A 3 23.80 -3.22 -11.17
CA GLY A 3 23.98 -2.59 -12.48
C GLY A 3 24.64 -3.48 -13.56
N SER A 4 24.78 -4.79 -13.30
CA SER A 4 25.37 -5.72 -14.27
C SER A 4 24.46 -5.93 -15.47
N GLY A 5 25.04 -6.09 -16.68
CA GLY A 5 24.29 -6.55 -17.86
C GLY A 5 23.75 -7.98 -17.74
N ASP A 6 24.30 -8.78 -16.83
CA ASP A 6 23.90 -10.16 -16.56
C ASP A 6 22.73 -10.21 -15.56
N LYS A 7 21.57 -10.66 -16.03
CA LYS A 7 20.35 -10.78 -15.21
C LYS A 7 20.50 -11.73 -14.01
N VAL A 8 21.33 -12.77 -14.11
CA VAL A 8 21.57 -13.70 -12.99
C VAL A 8 22.32 -12.99 -11.89
N LYS A 9 23.36 -12.23 -12.23
CA LYS A 9 24.12 -11.42 -11.27
C LYS A 9 23.27 -10.35 -10.61
N ARG A 10 22.40 -9.66 -11.39
CA ARG A 10 21.46 -8.67 -10.82
C ARG A 10 20.50 -9.31 -9.81
N ARG A 11 19.91 -10.46 -10.16
CA ARG A 11 19.01 -11.21 -9.27
C ARG A 11 19.71 -11.67 -7.99
N GLU A 12 20.91 -12.25 -8.10
CA GLU A 12 21.68 -12.70 -6.93
C GLU A 12 22.08 -11.54 -6.03
N ALA A 13 22.48 -10.41 -6.61
CA ALA A 13 22.77 -9.19 -5.87
C ALA A 13 21.54 -8.69 -5.08
N ALA A 14 20.37 -8.60 -5.74
CA ALA A 14 19.14 -8.18 -5.08
C ALA A 14 18.75 -9.14 -3.95
N ARG A 15 18.86 -10.46 -4.17
CA ARG A 15 18.60 -11.49 -3.16
C ARG A 15 19.54 -11.38 -1.97
N SER A 16 20.83 -11.19 -2.23
CA SER A 16 21.85 -11.04 -1.18
C SER A 16 21.58 -9.80 -0.32
N LEU A 17 21.19 -8.68 -0.94
CA LEU A 17 20.77 -7.47 -0.22
C LEU A 17 19.52 -7.71 0.63
N ALA A 18 18.56 -8.48 0.13
CA ALA A 18 17.39 -8.87 0.92
C ALA A 18 17.76 -9.76 2.13
N LEU A 19 18.80 -10.57 2.03
CA LEU A 19 19.30 -11.37 3.16
C LEU A 19 20.02 -10.51 4.21
N LEU A 20 20.71 -9.46 3.78
CA LEU A 20 21.37 -8.50 4.69
C LEU A 20 20.38 -7.65 5.50
N GLY A 21 19.14 -7.49 5.01
CA GLY A 21 18.10 -6.73 5.69
C GLY A 21 18.55 -5.28 5.99
N PRO A 22 18.40 -4.76 7.23
CA PRO A 22 18.74 -3.38 7.57
C PRO A 22 20.18 -2.99 7.26
N LYS A 23 21.12 -3.94 7.26
CA LYS A 23 22.52 -3.69 6.91
C LYS A 23 22.71 -3.27 5.44
N ALA A 24 21.71 -3.52 4.58
CA ALA A 24 21.73 -3.11 3.18
C ALA A 24 21.27 -1.66 2.94
N LYS A 25 21.04 -0.85 3.96
CA LYS A 25 20.57 0.54 3.86
C LYS A 25 21.32 1.37 2.81
N ALA A 26 22.65 1.26 2.72
CA ALA A 26 23.45 1.98 1.73
C ALA A 26 23.12 1.59 0.27
N ALA A 27 22.45 0.46 0.05
CA ALA A 27 22.06 -0.01 -1.28
C ALA A 27 20.67 0.48 -1.72
N VAL A 28 19.94 1.27 -0.91
CA VAL A 28 18.59 1.78 -1.24
C VAL A 28 18.54 2.41 -2.63
N PRO A 29 19.45 3.31 -3.06
CA PRO A 29 19.40 3.89 -4.40
C PRO A 29 19.53 2.84 -5.53
N ALA A 30 20.34 1.80 -5.32
CA ALA A 30 20.49 0.72 -6.29
C ALA A 30 19.24 -0.20 -6.32
N LEU A 31 18.64 -0.46 -5.16
CA LEU A 31 17.39 -1.22 -5.04
C LEU A 31 16.20 -0.49 -5.70
N VAL A 32 16.15 0.84 -5.59
CA VAL A 32 15.16 1.67 -6.30
C VAL A 32 15.27 1.47 -7.81
N LYS A 33 16.50 1.47 -8.37
CA LYS A 33 16.73 1.16 -9.79
C LYS A 33 16.29 -0.28 -10.12
N GLY A 34 16.51 -1.23 -9.22
CA GLY A 34 16.08 -2.61 -9.36
C GLY A 34 14.56 -2.81 -9.38
N LEU A 35 13.78 -1.83 -8.93
CA LEU A 35 12.32 -1.84 -9.08
C LEU A 35 11.88 -1.61 -10.54
N ASP A 36 12.75 -1.09 -11.41
CA ASP A 36 12.48 -0.86 -12.83
C ASP A 36 13.16 -1.90 -13.73
N ASP A 37 13.70 -2.95 -13.16
CA ASP A 37 14.41 -4.00 -13.91
C ASP A 37 13.44 -4.78 -14.81
N ASP A 38 13.91 -5.18 -15.99
CA ASP A 38 13.19 -6.01 -16.94
C ASP A 38 13.03 -7.46 -16.45
N GLU A 39 13.91 -7.91 -15.56
CA GLU A 39 13.87 -9.21 -14.91
C GLU A 39 13.01 -9.14 -13.64
N GLU A 40 11.86 -9.80 -13.66
CA GLU A 40 10.88 -9.76 -12.58
C GLU A 40 11.43 -10.21 -11.23
N GLN A 41 12.36 -11.16 -11.22
CA GLN A 41 13.01 -11.63 -10.00
C GLN A 41 13.91 -10.56 -9.36
N VAL A 42 14.49 -9.67 -10.16
CA VAL A 42 15.26 -8.53 -9.64
C VAL A 42 14.31 -7.56 -8.93
N LEU A 43 13.19 -7.22 -9.57
CA LEU A 43 12.16 -6.38 -8.97
C LEU A 43 11.62 -6.99 -7.67
N PHE A 44 11.26 -8.28 -7.69
CA PHE A 44 10.77 -9.01 -6.50
C PHE A 44 11.75 -8.92 -5.32
N TRP A 45 13.04 -9.22 -5.57
CA TRP A 45 14.04 -9.20 -4.52
C TRP A 45 14.40 -7.78 -4.08
N SER A 46 14.36 -6.80 -4.98
CA SER A 46 14.54 -5.38 -4.64
C SER A 46 13.44 -4.89 -3.70
N ALA A 47 12.17 -5.16 -4.01
CA ALA A 47 11.06 -4.84 -3.14
C ALA A 47 11.16 -5.57 -1.78
N THR A 48 11.61 -6.84 -1.80
CA THR A 48 11.83 -7.62 -0.57
C THR A 48 12.95 -7.03 0.29
N ALA A 49 14.04 -6.57 -0.33
CA ALA A 49 15.14 -5.93 0.37
C ALA A 49 14.70 -4.60 1.00
N LEU A 50 13.99 -3.76 0.25
CA LEU A 50 13.44 -2.50 0.75
C LEU A 50 12.49 -2.71 1.94
N ALA A 51 11.63 -3.74 1.88
CA ALA A 51 10.78 -4.12 3.00
C ALA A 51 11.59 -4.45 4.26
N LYS A 52 12.68 -5.21 4.12
CA LYS A 52 13.52 -5.60 5.25
C LYS A 52 14.41 -4.47 5.79
N ILE A 53 14.74 -3.49 4.96
CA ILE A 53 15.42 -2.26 5.39
C ILE A 53 14.45 -1.41 6.22
N GLY A 54 13.15 -1.42 5.88
CA GLY A 54 12.14 -0.72 6.64
C GLY A 54 12.20 0.80 6.50
N PRO A 55 12.05 1.58 7.59
CA PRO A 55 11.97 3.05 7.54
C PRO A 55 13.15 3.75 6.88
N ASP A 56 14.33 3.16 6.92
CA ASP A 56 15.53 3.69 6.26
C ASP A 56 15.43 3.64 4.71
N ALA A 57 14.44 2.89 4.17
CA ALA A 57 14.16 2.84 2.74
C ALA A 57 13.12 3.88 2.26
N ARG A 58 12.78 4.89 3.07
CA ARG A 58 11.76 5.92 2.75
C ARG A 58 11.93 6.59 1.38
N GLU A 59 13.15 6.73 0.89
CA GLU A 59 13.45 7.32 -0.43
C GLU A 59 12.90 6.46 -1.59
N SER A 60 12.60 5.18 -1.34
CA SER A 60 12.00 4.30 -2.33
C SER A 60 10.48 4.45 -2.46
N THR A 61 9.83 5.19 -1.57
CA THR A 61 8.35 5.30 -1.50
C THR A 61 7.72 5.74 -2.83
N PRO A 62 8.21 6.79 -3.53
CA PRO A 62 7.60 7.22 -4.79
C PRO A 62 7.64 6.13 -5.88
N GLU A 63 8.77 5.43 -6.02
CA GLU A 63 8.90 4.38 -7.03
C GLU A 63 8.07 3.15 -6.67
N LEU A 64 8.00 2.77 -5.38
CA LEU A 64 7.13 1.70 -4.92
C LEU A 64 5.64 2.01 -5.18
N ILE A 65 5.19 3.25 -4.94
CA ILE A 65 3.82 3.69 -5.26
C ILE A 65 3.55 3.57 -6.76
N LYS A 66 4.44 4.04 -7.61
CA LYS A 66 4.33 3.91 -9.07
C LYS A 66 4.19 2.46 -9.51
N ARG A 67 4.85 1.52 -8.81
CA ARG A 67 4.80 0.08 -9.09
C ARG A 67 3.53 -0.61 -8.57
N LEU A 68 2.66 0.07 -7.82
CA LEU A 68 1.33 -0.43 -7.48
C LEU A 68 0.43 -0.57 -8.72
N ARG A 69 0.76 0.11 -9.81
CA ARG A 69 0.05 0.04 -11.07
C ARG A 69 -0.04 -1.40 -11.56
N ARG A 70 -1.27 -1.84 -11.90
CA ARG A 70 -1.51 -3.19 -12.42
C ARG A 70 -0.85 -3.37 -13.79
N SER A 71 -0.12 -4.43 -13.96
CA SER A 71 0.45 -4.82 -15.24
C SER A 71 -0.10 -6.17 -15.67
N SER A 72 -0.25 -6.36 -16.97
CA SER A 72 -0.90 -7.51 -17.62
C SER A 72 -0.15 -8.86 -17.52
N ARG A 73 1.00 -8.95 -16.85
CA ARG A 73 1.79 -10.18 -16.75
C ARG A 73 1.46 -11.00 -15.50
N ARG A 74 1.33 -12.31 -15.68
CA ARG A 74 0.84 -13.32 -14.74
C ARG A 74 1.57 -13.41 -13.38
N TYR A 75 2.81 -12.98 -13.27
CA TYR A 75 3.63 -13.03 -12.04
C TYR A 75 3.57 -11.75 -11.19
N ARG A 76 2.97 -10.68 -11.70
CA ARG A 76 2.99 -9.37 -11.04
C ARG A 76 2.09 -9.24 -9.82
N ASP A 77 1.17 -10.17 -9.58
CA ASP A 77 0.40 -10.19 -8.32
C ASP A 77 1.32 -10.46 -7.13
N GLN A 78 2.30 -11.37 -7.28
CA GLN A 78 3.29 -11.62 -6.23
C GLN A 78 4.20 -10.41 -5.98
N VAL A 79 4.63 -9.72 -7.03
CA VAL A 79 5.42 -8.50 -6.92
C VAL A 79 4.62 -7.39 -6.24
N ARG A 80 3.34 -7.20 -6.62
CA ARG A 80 2.48 -6.20 -5.98
C ARG A 80 2.31 -6.46 -4.48
N VAL A 81 2.15 -7.71 -4.07
CA VAL A 81 2.11 -8.08 -2.65
C VAL A 81 3.42 -7.67 -1.95
N ARG A 82 4.58 -7.85 -2.60
CA ARG A 82 5.87 -7.41 -2.04
C ARG A 82 5.99 -5.89 -1.96
N ILE A 83 5.46 -5.17 -2.95
CA ILE A 83 5.44 -3.70 -2.94
C ILE A 83 4.56 -3.19 -1.79
N VAL A 84 3.33 -3.71 -1.66
CA VAL A 84 2.45 -3.37 -0.53
C VAL A 84 3.15 -3.65 0.81
N HIS A 85 3.78 -4.82 0.92
CA HIS A 85 4.54 -5.17 2.12
C HIS A 85 5.70 -4.20 2.36
N ALA A 86 6.47 -3.83 1.33
CA ALA A 86 7.57 -2.88 1.46
C ALA A 86 7.09 -1.51 1.95
N LEU A 87 6.04 -0.96 1.35
CA LEU A 87 5.44 0.30 1.79
C LEU A 87 4.94 0.23 3.24
N THR A 88 4.32 -0.90 3.63
CA THR A 88 3.88 -1.11 5.02
C THR A 88 5.06 -1.16 5.99
N GLN A 89 6.18 -1.81 5.62
CA GLN A 89 7.38 -1.90 6.47
C GLN A 89 8.18 -0.59 6.53
N ILE A 90 8.12 0.25 5.49
CA ILE A 90 8.65 1.62 5.53
C ILE A 90 7.89 2.42 6.60
N GLY A 91 6.61 2.15 6.79
CA GLY A 91 5.83 2.62 7.91
C GLY A 91 5.24 4.02 7.73
N PRO A 92 4.92 4.71 8.86
CA PRO A 92 4.16 5.96 8.84
C PRO A 92 4.78 7.09 8.04
N VAL A 93 6.09 7.08 7.83
CA VAL A 93 6.78 8.09 7.02
C VAL A 93 6.29 8.12 5.57
N ALA A 94 5.69 7.04 5.08
CA ALA A 94 5.09 6.95 3.74
C ALA A 94 3.65 7.50 3.66
N VAL A 95 2.98 7.78 4.80
CA VAL A 95 1.57 8.18 4.84
C VAL A 95 1.27 9.40 3.98
N PRO A 96 2.04 10.50 4.00
CA PRO A 96 1.73 11.66 3.16
C PRO A 96 1.68 11.32 1.67
N GLN A 97 2.69 10.61 1.15
CA GLN A 97 2.77 10.23 -0.26
C GLN A 97 1.70 9.19 -0.65
N LEU A 98 1.37 8.26 0.26
CA LEU A 98 0.28 7.30 0.05
C LEU A 98 -1.09 8.01 0.03
N THR A 99 -1.25 9.05 0.83
CA THR A 99 -2.47 9.85 0.87
C THR A 99 -2.65 10.63 -0.43
N GLU A 100 -1.58 11.16 -1.02
CA GLU A 100 -1.60 11.76 -2.36
C GLU A 100 -1.92 10.72 -3.45
N ALA A 101 -1.40 9.49 -3.32
CA ALA A 101 -1.64 8.41 -4.25
C ALA A 101 -3.11 7.92 -4.28
N LEU A 102 -3.93 8.28 -3.29
CA LEU A 102 -5.38 8.04 -3.33
C LEU A 102 -6.09 8.84 -4.43
N GLU A 103 -5.46 9.88 -4.97
CA GLU A 103 -5.99 10.72 -6.06
C GLU A 103 -5.43 10.33 -7.44
N ALA A 104 -4.66 9.25 -7.54
CA ALA A 104 -4.08 8.80 -8.81
C ALA A 104 -5.16 8.40 -9.83
N ASP A 105 -4.92 8.68 -11.11
CA ASP A 105 -5.83 8.27 -12.20
C ASP A 105 -5.99 6.75 -12.29
N ASP A 106 -4.92 6.00 -12.03
CA ASP A 106 -4.92 4.54 -12.08
C ASP A 106 -5.54 3.93 -10.81
N SER A 107 -6.68 3.27 -10.97
CA SER A 107 -7.40 2.62 -9.87
C SER A 107 -6.57 1.58 -9.12
N SER A 108 -5.56 0.96 -9.77
CA SER A 108 -4.68 0.00 -9.08
C SER A 108 -3.74 0.69 -8.10
N ILE A 109 -3.33 1.92 -8.39
CA ILE A 109 -2.53 2.75 -7.47
C ILE A 109 -3.42 3.16 -6.29
N ARG A 110 -4.64 3.68 -6.54
CA ARG A 110 -5.59 4.04 -5.48
C ARG A 110 -5.90 2.86 -4.58
N PHE A 111 -6.18 1.70 -5.16
CA PHE A 111 -6.41 0.44 -4.44
C PHE A 111 -5.21 0.07 -3.55
N GLY A 112 -4.00 0.07 -4.12
CA GLY A 112 -2.79 -0.28 -3.39
C GLY A 112 -2.47 0.70 -2.26
N ALA A 113 -2.61 2.01 -2.51
CA ALA A 113 -2.42 3.04 -1.49
C ALA A 113 -3.41 2.89 -0.33
N ALA A 114 -4.71 2.71 -0.62
CA ALA A 114 -5.72 2.44 0.40
C ALA A 114 -5.41 1.18 1.21
N THR A 115 -4.94 0.11 0.54
CA THR A 115 -4.54 -1.14 1.21
C THR A 115 -3.36 -0.92 2.17
N VAL A 116 -2.33 -0.18 1.76
CA VAL A 116 -1.18 0.12 2.62
C VAL A 116 -1.59 0.98 3.81
N LEU A 117 -2.39 2.02 3.58
CA LEU A 117 -2.89 2.90 4.64
C LEU A 117 -3.72 2.11 5.67
N GLY A 118 -4.57 1.19 5.22
CA GLY A 118 -5.26 0.27 6.11
C GLY A 118 -4.30 -0.58 6.94
N ASN A 119 -3.29 -1.20 6.32
CA ASN A 119 -2.29 -2.02 7.00
C ASN A 119 -1.47 -1.22 8.04
N LEU A 120 -1.31 0.08 7.86
CA LEU A 120 -0.67 0.98 8.83
C LEU A 120 -1.59 1.31 10.02
N GLY A 121 -2.89 1.02 9.91
CA GLY A 121 -3.85 1.22 10.97
C GLY A 121 -3.95 2.68 11.43
N SER A 122 -4.05 2.89 12.74
CA SER A 122 -4.19 4.23 13.34
C SER A 122 -3.07 5.20 12.99
N ALA A 123 -1.89 4.71 12.57
CA ALA A 123 -0.79 5.57 12.12
C ALA A 123 -1.10 6.35 10.82
N SER A 124 -2.14 5.94 10.09
CA SER A 124 -2.60 6.59 8.85
C SER A 124 -3.90 7.38 9.02
N HIS A 125 -4.27 7.74 10.25
CA HIS A 125 -5.55 8.44 10.54
C HIS A 125 -5.75 9.73 9.74
N GLU A 126 -4.69 10.44 9.40
CA GLU A 126 -4.74 11.65 8.58
C GLU A 126 -5.29 11.39 7.17
N ALA A 127 -5.19 10.16 6.67
CA ALA A 127 -5.74 9.77 5.38
C ALA A 127 -7.26 9.49 5.40
N ALA A 128 -7.88 9.39 6.59
CA ALA A 128 -9.29 9.00 6.72
C ALA A 128 -10.27 9.87 5.90
N PRO A 129 -10.14 11.21 5.82
CA PRO A 129 -11.04 12.01 4.98
C PRO A 129 -10.94 11.66 3.48
N ARG A 130 -9.74 11.40 2.96
CA ARG A 130 -9.56 11.02 1.55
C ARG A 130 -10.01 9.60 1.27
N LEU A 131 -9.75 8.66 2.19
CA LEU A 131 -10.29 7.31 2.12
C LEU A 131 -11.82 7.32 2.12
N PHE A 132 -12.45 8.20 2.90
CA PHE A 132 -13.90 8.37 2.87
C PHE A 132 -14.40 8.80 1.49
N GLY A 133 -13.73 9.74 0.81
CA GLY A 133 -14.04 10.12 -0.58
C GLY A 133 -14.03 8.94 -1.54
N LEU A 134 -13.10 7.99 -1.35
CA LEU A 134 -12.99 6.80 -2.20
C LEU A 134 -14.10 5.75 -1.98
N LEU A 135 -14.98 5.92 -1.01
CA LEU A 135 -16.17 5.05 -0.87
C LEU A 135 -17.14 5.22 -2.05
N ALA A 136 -17.03 6.31 -2.81
CA ALA A 136 -17.78 6.58 -4.04
C ALA A 136 -16.96 6.36 -5.32
N ASP A 137 -15.76 5.75 -5.23
CA ASP A 137 -14.89 5.49 -6.39
C ASP A 137 -15.59 4.64 -7.46
N ASP A 138 -15.29 4.87 -8.72
CA ASP A 138 -15.84 4.09 -9.85
C ASP A 138 -15.44 2.61 -9.75
N SER A 139 -14.26 2.31 -9.24
CA SER A 139 -13.75 0.95 -9.05
C SER A 139 -14.28 0.31 -7.76
N GLU A 140 -14.99 -0.80 -7.87
CA GLU A 140 -15.46 -1.55 -6.70
C GLU A 140 -14.31 -2.02 -5.79
N SER A 141 -13.18 -2.40 -6.37
CA SER A 141 -12.00 -2.81 -5.58
C SER A 141 -11.46 -1.64 -4.75
N VAL A 142 -11.46 -0.42 -5.29
CA VAL A 142 -11.04 0.78 -4.56
C VAL A 142 -12.03 1.09 -3.44
N ARG A 143 -13.35 1.09 -3.70
CA ARG A 143 -14.37 1.28 -2.67
C ARG A 143 -14.20 0.30 -1.50
N THR A 144 -13.98 -0.97 -1.85
CA THR A 144 -13.77 -2.05 -0.85
C THR A 144 -12.50 -1.82 -0.03
N ALA A 145 -11.40 -1.47 -0.68
CA ALA A 145 -10.13 -1.19 0.02
C ALA A 145 -10.25 0.03 0.94
N ALA A 146 -10.91 1.09 0.48
CA ALA A 146 -11.14 2.30 1.27
C ALA A 146 -11.99 2.02 2.52
N GLY A 147 -13.08 1.26 2.37
CA GLY A 147 -13.91 0.84 3.50
C GLY A 147 -13.13 0.00 4.51
N SER A 148 -12.35 -0.99 4.04
CA SER A 148 -11.49 -1.80 4.90
C SER A 148 -10.43 -0.98 5.61
N ALA A 149 -9.81 -0.02 4.90
CA ALA A 149 -8.80 0.87 5.48
C ALA A 149 -9.38 1.74 6.59
N LEU A 150 -10.54 2.35 6.40
CA LEU A 150 -11.24 3.12 7.43
C LEU A 150 -11.51 2.28 8.68
N GLY A 151 -11.96 1.03 8.50
CA GLY A 151 -12.17 0.12 9.63
C GLY A 151 -10.88 -0.25 10.36
N GLN A 152 -9.77 -0.46 9.63
CA GLN A 152 -8.46 -0.79 10.22
C GLN A 152 -7.80 0.43 10.91
N ILE A 153 -8.05 1.65 10.44
CA ILE A 153 -7.67 2.89 11.12
C ILE A 153 -8.36 2.97 12.49
N GLY A 154 -9.57 2.44 12.59
CA GLY A 154 -10.29 2.28 13.84
C GLY A 154 -10.97 3.56 14.32
N ASP A 155 -10.94 3.78 15.65
CA ASP A 155 -11.76 4.82 16.32
C ASP A 155 -11.53 6.24 15.78
N THR A 156 -10.35 6.54 15.29
CA THR A 156 -10.04 7.85 14.70
C THR A 156 -10.76 8.12 13.37
N ALA A 157 -11.21 7.06 12.67
CA ALA A 157 -12.04 7.15 11.47
C ALA A 157 -13.55 7.02 11.75
N HIS A 158 -13.94 6.90 13.02
CA HIS A 158 -15.35 6.72 13.41
C HIS A 158 -16.30 7.80 12.84
N PRO A 159 -15.98 9.11 12.83
CA PRO A 159 -16.85 10.11 12.23
C PRO A 159 -17.13 9.84 10.75
N GLN A 160 -16.13 9.45 9.96
CA GLN A 160 -16.26 9.11 8.54
C GLN A 160 -17.12 7.86 8.34
N ILE A 161 -16.96 6.86 9.20
CA ILE A 161 -17.76 5.64 9.16
C ILE A 161 -19.23 5.96 9.45
N MET A 162 -19.53 6.75 10.48
CA MET A 162 -20.91 7.15 10.81
C MET A 162 -21.54 7.95 9.66
N GLN A 163 -20.82 8.89 9.08
CA GLN A 163 -21.26 9.64 7.92
C GLN A 163 -21.57 8.72 6.73
N GLY A 164 -20.70 7.75 6.46
CA GLY A 164 -20.86 6.83 5.33
C GLY A 164 -22.04 5.88 5.48
N LEU A 165 -22.36 5.43 6.70
CA LEU A 165 -23.53 4.59 6.98
C LEU A 165 -24.86 5.35 6.71
N SER A 166 -24.87 6.67 6.84
CA SER A 166 -26.01 7.54 6.60
C SER A 166 -26.03 8.16 5.20
N ALA A 167 -25.09 7.80 4.32
CA ALA A 167 -24.98 8.39 2.98
C ALA A 167 -26.19 8.03 2.08
N GLU A 168 -26.61 8.95 1.23
CA GLU A 168 -27.68 8.71 0.24
C GLU A 168 -27.28 7.64 -0.79
N ASN A 169 -26.00 7.62 -1.18
CA ASN A 169 -25.45 6.65 -2.14
C ASN A 169 -25.35 5.24 -1.52
N ALA A 170 -26.08 4.28 -2.09
CA ALA A 170 -26.08 2.89 -1.60
C ALA A 170 -24.70 2.21 -1.67
N ALA A 171 -23.88 2.53 -2.68
CA ALA A 171 -22.53 1.97 -2.78
C ALA A 171 -21.63 2.47 -1.64
N VAL A 172 -21.78 3.75 -1.24
CA VAL A 172 -21.08 4.31 -0.07
C VAL A 172 -21.52 3.61 1.20
N ARG A 173 -22.83 3.46 1.44
CA ARG A 173 -23.33 2.73 2.61
C ARG A 173 -22.78 1.31 2.68
N MET A 174 -22.79 0.59 1.54
CA MET A 174 -22.30 -0.79 1.47
C MET A 174 -20.79 -0.88 1.75
N ALA A 175 -19.99 0.00 1.14
CA ALA A 175 -18.55 0.04 1.38
C ALA A 175 -18.23 0.40 2.84
N THR A 176 -18.99 1.32 3.43
CA THR A 176 -18.85 1.71 4.85
C THR A 176 -19.27 0.59 5.80
N ALA A 177 -20.34 -0.15 5.49
CA ALA A 177 -20.77 -1.28 6.33
C ALA A 177 -19.68 -2.35 6.46
N ARG A 178 -18.86 -2.53 5.43
CA ARG A 178 -17.66 -3.41 5.48
C ARG A 178 -16.61 -2.90 6.48
N ALA A 179 -16.47 -1.57 6.64
CA ALA A 179 -15.55 -0.99 7.61
C ALA A 179 -15.92 -1.36 9.06
N VAL A 180 -17.22 -1.45 9.35
CA VAL A 180 -17.72 -1.77 10.70
C VAL A 180 -17.23 -3.15 11.19
N VAL A 181 -17.01 -4.09 10.29
CA VAL A 181 -16.49 -5.43 10.64
C VAL A 181 -15.11 -5.36 11.29
N TRP A 182 -14.30 -4.38 10.89
CA TRP A 182 -12.93 -4.18 11.39
C TRP A 182 -12.87 -3.32 12.67
N LEU A 183 -13.95 -2.63 13.02
CA LEU A 183 -13.99 -1.85 14.25
C LEU A 183 -13.92 -2.76 15.49
N PRO A 184 -13.25 -2.32 16.55
CA PRO A 184 -13.34 -2.95 17.86
C PRO A 184 -14.81 -3.10 18.31
N ALA A 185 -15.13 -4.17 19.02
CA ALA A 185 -16.53 -4.48 19.38
C ALA A 185 -17.22 -3.36 20.17
N ASN A 186 -16.47 -2.61 20.98
CA ASN A 186 -16.93 -1.46 21.76
C ASN A 186 -17.13 -0.17 20.96
N SER A 187 -16.60 -0.14 19.72
CA SER A 187 -16.70 1.03 18.83
C SER A 187 -17.67 0.80 17.67
N ARG A 188 -18.33 -0.36 17.62
CA ARG A 188 -19.31 -0.67 16.57
C ARG A 188 -20.60 0.09 16.83
N PRO A 189 -21.14 0.82 15.81
CA PRO A 189 -22.44 1.45 15.94
C PRO A 189 -23.52 0.40 16.17
N ALA A 190 -24.53 0.73 17.00
CA ALA A 190 -25.70 -0.11 17.14
C ALA A 190 -26.43 -0.16 15.79
N MET A 191 -26.45 -1.33 15.15
CA MET A 191 -27.21 -1.56 13.92
C MET A 191 -28.66 -1.86 14.32
N HIS A 192 -29.51 -0.84 14.20
CA HIS A 192 -30.97 -0.94 14.38
C HIS A 192 -31.67 -1.19 13.05
#